data_d84f46ef06566d1fa06dd29469695f3a
#
_entry.id   d84f46ef06566d1fa06dd29469695f3a
#
_cell.length_a   1.000
_cell.length_b   1.000
_cell.length_c   1.000
_cell.angle_alpha   90.00
_cell.angle_beta   90.00
_cell.angle_gamma   90.00
#
_symmetry.space_group_name_H-M   'P 1'
#
loop_
_entity.id
_entity.type
_entity.pdbx_description
1 polymer ?
#
loop_
_entity_poly.entity_id
_entity_poly.type
_entity_poly.pdbx_seq_one_letter_code
_entity_poly.pdbx_strand_id
1 'polypeptide(L)'
;MGSGKTTVGKRIAQELGYPFVDSDDVVASVAGKSVREVFAQDGEARFRQCESDAIKSVLVGRKSPVVLATGGGAVISSENRSLISEQASNVVWLDASVDDLVVRTKQSAARPLLDGDAAATLQSLSSQRLAWYEEVATVRIDTRGKTVAKVCSAVMEAIREGADHE
;
A
#
# COMPACT_ATOMS: atom_id res chain seq x y z
N MET A 1 3.22 -6.74 1.12
CA MET A 1 2.23 -7.49 1.93
C MET A 1 2.70 -7.51 3.38
N GLY A 2 1.79 -7.41 4.38
CA GLY A 2 2.20 -7.51 5.80
C GLY A 2 2.93 -6.31 6.43
N SER A 3 3.20 -5.23 5.71
CA SER A 3 3.89 -4.05 6.26
C SER A 3 3.01 -3.18 7.17
N GLY A 4 1.71 -3.48 7.30
CA GLY A 4 0.80 -2.76 8.21
C GLY A 4 0.06 -1.57 7.60
N LYS A 5 0.08 -1.39 6.28
CA LYS A 5 -0.52 -0.23 5.58
C LYS A 5 -1.97 0.06 6.00
N THR A 6 -2.83 -0.94 5.97
CA THR A 6 -4.24 -0.76 6.33
C THR A 6 -4.40 -0.31 7.78
N THR A 7 -3.65 -0.91 8.71
CA THR A 7 -3.72 -0.56 10.15
C THR A 7 -3.16 0.83 10.42
N VAL A 8 -1.99 1.14 9.87
CA VAL A 8 -1.35 2.46 10.01
C VAL A 8 -2.18 3.51 9.30
N GLY A 9 -2.61 3.25 8.06
CA GLY A 9 -3.41 4.18 7.27
C GLY A 9 -4.73 4.56 7.94
N LYS A 10 -5.46 3.61 8.49
CA LYS A 10 -6.70 3.88 9.27
C LYS A 10 -6.44 4.80 10.44
N ARG A 11 -5.34 4.58 11.18
CA ARG A 11 -5.00 5.40 12.32
C ARG A 11 -4.57 6.81 11.92
N ILE A 12 -3.73 6.94 10.89
CA ILE A 12 -3.35 8.25 10.33
C ILE A 12 -4.59 9.01 9.82
N ALA A 13 -5.49 8.34 9.11
CA ALA A 13 -6.74 8.94 8.64
C ALA A 13 -7.58 9.49 9.80
N GLN A 14 -7.70 8.72 10.89
CA GLN A 14 -8.40 9.16 12.10
C GLN A 14 -7.73 10.38 12.75
N GLU A 15 -6.40 10.39 12.86
CA GLU A 15 -5.64 11.50 13.46
C GLU A 15 -5.73 12.78 12.62
N LEU A 16 -5.80 12.65 11.28
CA LEU A 16 -5.95 13.77 10.34
C LEU A 16 -7.40 14.21 10.15
N GLY A 17 -8.38 13.43 10.59
CA GLY A 17 -9.80 13.66 10.29
C GLY A 17 -10.15 13.42 8.81
N TYR A 18 -9.41 12.59 8.11
CA TYR A 18 -9.60 12.27 6.69
C TYR A 18 -10.27 10.92 6.49
N PRO A 19 -11.03 10.72 5.40
CA PRO A 19 -11.51 9.40 5.05
C PRO A 19 -10.33 8.46 4.73
N PHE A 20 -10.49 7.18 5.07
CA PHE A 20 -9.56 6.10 4.73
C PHE A 20 -10.15 5.27 3.60
N VAL A 21 -9.32 4.94 2.61
CA VAL A 21 -9.64 4.03 1.51
C VAL A 21 -8.53 3.00 1.36
N ASP A 22 -8.88 1.72 1.20
CA ASP A 22 -7.97 0.66 0.79
C ASP A 22 -8.28 0.29 -0.67
N SER A 23 -7.29 0.31 -1.55
CA SER A 23 -7.50 -0.01 -2.97
C SER A 23 -8.02 -1.43 -3.18
N ASP A 24 -7.63 -2.38 -2.32
CA ASP A 24 -8.11 -3.76 -2.38
C ASP A 24 -9.62 -3.85 -2.08
N ASP A 25 -10.12 -3.02 -1.15
CA ASP A 25 -11.56 -2.92 -0.84
C ASP A 25 -12.35 -2.32 -2.03
N VAL A 26 -11.78 -1.31 -2.72
CA VAL A 26 -12.39 -0.73 -3.93
C VAL A 26 -12.46 -1.77 -5.04
N VAL A 27 -11.37 -2.48 -5.30
CA VAL A 27 -11.35 -3.58 -6.29
C VAL A 27 -12.42 -4.62 -5.98
N ALA A 28 -12.49 -5.09 -4.72
CA ALA A 28 -13.46 -6.09 -4.30
C ALA A 28 -14.90 -5.59 -4.47
N SER A 29 -15.18 -4.34 -4.11
CA SER A 29 -16.51 -3.71 -4.26
C SER A 29 -16.95 -3.62 -5.73
N VAL A 30 -16.06 -3.19 -6.62
CA VAL A 30 -16.35 -3.04 -8.05
C VAL A 30 -16.48 -4.41 -8.74
N ALA A 31 -15.61 -5.36 -8.38
CA ALA A 31 -15.65 -6.71 -8.96
C ALA A 31 -16.80 -7.58 -8.42
N GLY A 32 -17.43 -7.20 -7.31
CA GLY A 32 -18.45 -8.01 -6.64
C GLY A 32 -17.93 -9.32 -6.04
N LYS A 33 -16.61 -9.44 -5.90
CA LYS A 33 -15.89 -10.62 -5.39
C LYS A 33 -14.56 -10.22 -4.75
N SER A 34 -14.03 -11.07 -3.90
CA SER A 34 -12.77 -10.80 -3.20
C SER A 34 -11.59 -10.69 -4.18
N VAL A 35 -10.53 -9.97 -3.78
CA VAL A 35 -9.26 -9.89 -4.53
C VAL A 35 -8.71 -11.28 -4.87
N ARG A 36 -8.82 -12.25 -3.95
CA ARG A 36 -8.40 -13.64 -4.18
C ARG A 36 -9.19 -14.29 -5.31
N GLU A 37 -10.50 -14.09 -5.36
CA GLU A 37 -11.36 -14.61 -6.43
C GLU A 37 -11.08 -13.94 -7.77
N VAL A 38 -10.80 -12.62 -7.79
CA VAL A 38 -10.36 -11.92 -9.01
C VAL A 38 -9.07 -12.55 -9.55
N PHE A 39 -8.07 -12.78 -8.70
CA PHE A 39 -6.83 -13.45 -9.10
C PHE A 39 -7.06 -14.87 -9.64
N ALA A 40 -7.87 -15.67 -8.93
CA ALA A 40 -8.10 -17.06 -9.27
C ALA A 40 -8.93 -17.25 -10.54
N GLN A 41 -9.93 -16.40 -10.78
CA GLN A 41 -10.89 -16.53 -11.87
C GLN A 41 -10.51 -15.71 -13.09
N ASP A 42 -10.01 -14.48 -12.90
CA ASP A 42 -9.78 -13.52 -13.98
C ASP A 42 -8.28 -13.30 -14.26
N GLY A 43 -7.41 -13.81 -13.40
CA GLY A 43 -5.95 -13.72 -13.53
C GLY A 43 -5.34 -12.41 -13.05
N GLU A 44 -4.00 -12.41 -12.98
CA GLU A 44 -3.25 -11.26 -12.45
C GLU A 44 -3.42 -10.01 -13.33
N ALA A 45 -3.41 -10.14 -14.65
CA ALA A 45 -3.54 -8.99 -15.55
C ALA A 45 -4.85 -8.23 -15.32
N ARG A 46 -5.97 -8.95 -15.15
CA ARG A 46 -7.26 -8.31 -14.83
C ARG A 46 -7.24 -7.65 -13.47
N PHE A 47 -6.66 -8.31 -12.46
CA PHE A 47 -6.51 -7.69 -11.14
C PHE A 47 -5.72 -6.39 -11.23
N ARG A 48 -4.58 -6.35 -11.96
CA ARG A 48 -3.77 -5.13 -12.11
C ARG A 48 -4.53 -4.00 -12.78
N GLN A 49 -5.37 -4.31 -13.77
CA GLN A 49 -6.25 -3.31 -14.37
C GLN A 49 -7.25 -2.76 -13.34
N CYS A 50 -7.91 -3.61 -12.58
CA CYS A 50 -8.84 -3.20 -11.54
C CYS A 50 -8.14 -2.38 -10.42
N GLU A 51 -6.90 -2.76 -10.05
CA GLU A 51 -6.08 -2.01 -9.07
C GLU A 51 -5.77 -0.60 -9.57
N SER A 52 -5.38 -0.45 -10.85
CA SER A 52 -5.12 0.85 -11.46
C SER A 52 -6.38 1.70 -11.56
N ASP A 53 -7.50 1.13 -11.98
CA ASP A 53 -8.78 1.83 -12.04
C ASP A 53 -9.25 2.28 -10.65
N ALA A 54 -9.05 1.45 -9.62
CA ALA A 54 -9.36 1.80 -8.24
C ALA A 54 -8.52 2.98 -7.73
N ILE A 55 -7.19 2.94 -7.92
CA ILE A 55 -6.28 4.03 -7.55
C ILE A 55 -6.68 5.33 -8.25
N LYS A 56 -6.91 5.27 -9.56
CA LYS A 56 -7.34 6.40 -10.37
C LYS A 56 -8.65 7.00 -9.88
N SER A 57 -9.64 6.18 -9.57
CA SER A 57 -10.95 6.63 -9.07
C SER A 57 -10.87 7.36 -7.72
N VAL A 58 -9.88 7.01 -6.91
CA VAL A 58 -9.66 7.65 -5.60
C VAL A 58 -8.86 8.94 -5.73
N LEU A 59 -7.87 9.01 -6.60
CA LEU A 59 -6.93 10.14 -6.66
C LEU A 59 -7.42 11.26 -7.61
N VAL A 60 -8.02 10.89 -8.75
CA VAL A 60 -8.37 11.88 -9.78
C VAL A 60 -9.67 12.62 -9.46
N GLY A 61 -9.65 13.95 -9.60
CA GLY A 61 -10.84 14.82 -9.43
C GLY A 61 -11.34 14.95 -7.99
N ARG A 62 -10.60 14.46 -7.01
CA ARG A 62 -10.97 14.59 -5.60
C ARG A 62 -10.76 16.01 -5.10
N LYS A 63 -11.78 16.55 -4.42
CA LYS A 63 -11.74 17.91 -3.84
C LYS A 63 -11.34 17.92 -2.36
N SER A 64 -11.33 16.77 -1.71
CA SER A 64 -11.03 16.64 -0.28
C SER A 64 -9.91 15.65 -0.07
N PRO A 65 -9.03 15.85 0.92
CA PRO A 65 -7.94 14.93 1.20
C PRO A 65 -8.44 13.55 1.61
N VAL A 66 -7.61 12.52 1.40
CA VAL A 66 -7.88 11.11 1.72
C VAL A 66 -6.58 10.43 2.09
N VAL A 67 -6.66 9.44 2.95
CA VAL A 67 -5.58 8.47 3.17
C VAL A 67 -5.90 7.21 2.37
N LEU A 68 -5.07 6.95 1.36
CA LEU A 68 -5.19 5.77 0.49
C LEU A 68 -4.12 4.74 0.86
N ALA A 69 -4.53 3.53 1.22
CA ALA A 69 -3.65 2.38 1.28
C ALA A 69 -3.71 1.62 -0.04
N THR A 70 -2.56 1.35 -0.66
CA THR A 70 -2.48 0.59 -1.92
C THR A 70 -1.97 -0.82 -1.71
N GLY A 71 -2.32 -1.74 -2.61
CA GLY A 71 -1.65 -3.03 -2.73
C GLY A 71 -0.13 -2.85 -2.93
N GLY A 72 0.68 -3.77 -2.39
CA GLY A 72 2.14 -3.68 -2.56
C GLY A 72 2.61 -3.90 -4.01
N GLY A 73 1.72 -4.25 -4.92
CA GLY A 73 1.98 -4.38 -6.34
C GLY A 73 1.57 -3.17 -7.17
N ALA A 74 0.94 -2.18 -6.57
CA ALA A 74 0.48 -0.97 -7.26
C ALA A 74 1.62 -0.24 -8.01
N VAL A 75 2.83 -0.30 -7.45
CA VAL A 75 4.04 0.31 -8.05
C VAL A 75 4.59 -0.43 -9.27
N ILE A 76 4.06 -1.61 -9.62
CA ILE A 76 4.51 -2.36 -10.83
C ILE A 76 4.12 -1.57 -12.09
N SER A 77 2.93 -1.00 -12.13
CA SER A 77 2.48 -0.15 -13.24
C SER A 77 3.18 1.21 -13.19
N SER A 78 3.87 1.58 -14.27
CA SER A 78 4.45 2.92 -14.44
C SER A 78 3.38 4.02 -14.43
N GLU A 79 2.20 3.73 -14.98
CA GLU A 79 1.06 4.65 -14.97
C GLU A 79 0.58 4.94 -13.54
N ASN A 80 0.54 3.91 -12.69
CA ASN A 80 0.21 4.11 -11.27
C ASN A 80 1.28 4.94 -10.55
N ARG A 81 2.57 4.68 -10.84
CA ARG A 81 3.66 5.47 -10.23
C ARG A 81 3.55 6.94 -10.60
N SER A 82 3.38 7.25 -11.89
CA SER A 82 3.19 8.63 -12.36
C SER A 82 1.98 9.27 -11.68
N LEU A 83 0.83 8.59 -11.69
CA LEU A 83 -0.41 9.11 -11.10
C LEU A 83 -0.26 9.37 -9.59
N ILE A 84 0.35 8.45 -8.85
CA ILE A 84 0.59 8.60 -7.42
C ILE A 84 1.50 9.79 -7.16
N SER A 85 2.61 9.92 -7.89
CA SER A 85 3.56 11.03 -7.74
C SER A 85 2.95 12.39 -8.09
N GLU A 86 2.03 12.45 -9.05
CA GLU A 86 1.37 13.69 -9.47
C GLU A 86 0.24 14.13 -8.54
N GLN A 87 -0.48 13.17 -7.95
CA GLN A 87 -1.74 13.45 -7.24
C GLN A 87 -1.62 13.38 -5.71
N ALA A 88 -0.60 12.72 -5.18
CA ALA A 88 -0.43 12.56 -3.74
C ALA A 88 0.55 13.58 -3.18
N SER A 89 0.14 14.36 -2.16
CA SER A 89 1.03 15.28 -1.45
C SER A 89 2.13 14.54 -0.68
N ASN A 90 1.81 13.36 -0.13
CA ASN A 90 2.77 12.51 0.57
C ASN A 90 2.59 11.06 0.17
N VAL A 91 3.69 10.39 -0.17
CA VAL A 91 3.74 8.96 -0.47
C VAL A 91 4.60 8.27 0.58
N VAL A 92 3.96 7.55 1.49
CA VAL A 92 4.65 6.89 2.62
C VAL A 92 4.94 5.43 2.29
N TRP A 93 6.22 5.08 2.24
CA TRP A 93 6.67 3.71 2.18
C TRP A 93 6.92 3.15 3.58
N LEU A 94 6.11 2.20 4.01
CA LEU A 94 6.33 1.42 5.23
C LEU A 94 7.29 0.28 4.93
N ASP A 95 8.56 0.51 5.21
CA ASP A 95 9.63 -0.46 4.99
C ASP A 95 9.67 -1.47 6.14
N ALA A 96 9.49 -2.75 5.81
CA ALA A 96 9.51 -3.86 6.76
C ALA A 96 10.50 -4.94 6.30
N SER A 97 11.18 -5.57 7.24
CA SER A 97 12.05 -6.71 6.92
C SER A 97 11.24 -7.89 6.37
N VAL A 98 11.89 -8.72 5.54
CA VAL A 98 11.25 -9.93 5.02
C VAL A 98 10.81 -10.84 6.16
N ASP A 99 11.60 -10.96 7.22
CA ASP A 99 11.26 -11.77 8.39
C ASP A 99 9.98 -11.28 9.07
N ASP A 100 9.84 -9.96 9.28
CA ASP A 100 8.62 -9.36 9.80
C ASP A 100 7.41 -9.62 8.89
N LEU A 101 7.63 -9.52 7.57
CA LEU A 101 6.58 -9.79 6.59
C LEU A 101 6.13 -11.25 6.62
N VAL A 102 7.06 -12.20 6.72
CA VAL A 102 6.77 -13.64 6.85
C VAL A 102 5.93 -13.90 8.11
N VAL A 103 6.36 -13.37 9.26
CA VAL A 103 5.63 -13.57 10.53
C VAL A 103 4.21 -13.01 10.45
N ARG A 104 4.07 -11.78 9.93
CA ARG A 104 2.76 -11.10 9.84
C ARG A 104 1.83 -11.72 8.79
N THR A 105 2.40 -12.30 7.72
CA THR A 105 1.59 -12.91 6.65
C THR A 105 1.12 -14.31 6.97
N LYS A 106 1.84 -15.07 7.80
CA LYS A 106 1.39 -16.41 8.29
C LYS A 106 0.04 -16.36 9.00
N GLN A 107 -0.33 -15.22 9.56
CA GLN A 107 -1.61 -15.03 10.26
C GLN A 107 -2.77 -14.62 9.34
N SER A 108 -2.53 -14.46 8.03
CA SER A 108 -3.53 -13.98 7.07
C SER A 108 -3.78 -14.98 5.95
N ALA A 109 -4.92 -15.66 5.98
CA ALA A 109 -5.33 -16.68 4.99
C ALA A 109 -5.64 -16.15 3.57
N ALA A 110 -5.55 -14.85 3.33
CA ALA A 110 -6.11 -14.19 2.13
C ALA A 110 -5.06 -13.78 1.07
N ARG A 111 -3.93 -14.53 0.90
CA ARG A 111 -2.84 -14.07 0.03
C ARG A 111 -2.36 -15.11 -0.98
N PRO A 112 -2.92 -15.13 -2.20
CA PRO A 112 -2.63 -16.14 -3.24
C PRO A 112 -1.16 -16.22 -3.67
N LEU A 113 -0.39 -15.14 -3.56
CA LEU A 113 1.02 -15.08 -3.98
C LEU A 113 1.99 -15.75 -2.97
N LEU A 114 1.51 -16.26 -1.84
CA LEU A 114 2.36 -16.87 -0.80
C LEU A 114 2.13 -18.39 -0.64
N ASP A 115 1.48 -19.00 -1.61
CA ASP A 115 1.32 -20.46 -1.63
C ASP A 115 2.69 -21.08 -2.00
N GLY A 116 3.41 -21.59 -0.98
CA GLY A 116 4.75 -22.17 -1.11
C GLY A 116 5.77 -21.55 -0.15
N ASP A 117 7.02 -21.35 -0.57
CA ASP A 117 8.06 -20.69 0.24
C ASP A 117 7.79 -19.17 0.32
N ALA A 118 7.04 -18.79 1.34
CA ALA A 118 6.67 -17.38 1.57
C ALA A 118 7.89 -16.47 1.77
N ALA A 119 8.98 -16.96 2.36
CA ALA A 119 10.17 -16.16 2.61
C ALA A 119 10.91 -15.85 1.30
N ALA A 120 11.16 -16.86 0.46
CA ALA A 120 11.79 -16.66 -0.84
C ALA A 120 10.93 -15.77 -1.76
N THR A 121 9.60 -15.98 -1.75
CA THR A 121 8.66 -15.17 -2.53
C THR A 121 8.68 -13.71 -2.08
N LEU A 122 8.60 -13.43 -0.79
CA LEU A 122 8.63 -12.07 -0.25
C LEU A 122 9.98 -11.39 -0.49
N GLN A 123 11.10 -12.13 -0.38
CA GLN A 123 12.43 -11.61 -0.71
C GLN A 123 12.53 -11.20 -2.18
N SER A 124 12.10 -12.06 -3.08
CA SER A 124 12.08 -11.80 -4.53
C SER A 124 11.22 -10.58 -4.86
N LEU A 125 9.98 -10.53 -4.35
CA LEU A 125 9.07 -9.40 -4.56
C LEU A 125 9.61 -8.10 -3.99
N SER A 126 10.28 -8.14 -2.83
CA SER A 126 10.90 -6.97 -2.22
C SER A 126 12.04 -6.43 -3.09
N SER A 127 12.95 -7.31 -3.52
CA SER A 127 14.08 -6.93 -4.37
C SER A 127 13.64 -6.37 -5.72
N GLN A 128 12.65 -6.98 -6.37
CA GLN A 128 12.12 -6.53 -7.66
C GLN A 128 11.46 -5.15 -7.60
N ARG A 129 10.84 -4.81 -6.45
CA ARG A 129 10.02 -3.60 -6.31
C ARG A 129 10.74 -2.46 -5.60
N LEU A 130 11.94 -2.72 -5.08
CA LEU A 130 12.70 -1.74 -4.28
C LEU A 130 12.83 -0.40 -5.01
N ALA A 131 13.36 -0.42 -6.23
CA ALA A 131 13.57 0.78 -7.02
C ALA A 131 12.27 1.56 -7.30
N TRP A 132 11.14 0.85 -7.49
CA TRP A 132 9.84 1.50 -7.71
C TRP A 132 9.26 2.11 -6.43
N TYR A 133 9.52 1.51 -5.26
CA TYR A 133 9.16 2.14 -4.00
C TYR A 133 9.99 3.38 -3.74
N GLU A 134 11.31 3.33 -4.03
CA GLU A 134 12.21 4.47 -3.92
C GLU A 134 11.85 5.60 -4.89
N GLU A 135 11.38 5.26 -6.09
CA GLU A 135 10.93 6.22 -7.11
C GLU A 135 9.74 7.07 -6.64
N VAL A 136 8.75 6.45 -5.99
CA VAL A 136 7.49 7.13 -5.66
C VAL A 136 7.42 7.65 -4.22
N ALA A 137 8.22 7.11 -3.30
CA ALA A 137 8.13 7.47 -1.89
C ALA A 137 8.71 8.85 -1.61
N THR A 138 7.91 9.73 -1.01
CA THR A 138 8.39 10.98 -0.43
C THR A 138 8.88 10.78 1.00
N VAL A 139 8.34 9.76 1.68
CA VAL A 139 8.67 9.41 3.07
C VAL A 139 8.90 7.91 3.18
N ARG A 140 10.06 7.50 3.73
CA ARG A 140 10.37 6.09 4.06
C ARG A 140 10.38 5.89 5.56
N ILE A 141 9.55 5.02 6.09
CA ILE A 141 9.46 4.69 7.52
C ILE A 141 9.89 3.24 7.74
N ASP A 142 11.02 3.06 8.42
CA ASP A 142 11.44 1.75 8.91
C ASP A 142 10.47 1.25 9.99
N THR A 143 9.85 0.10 9.78
CA THR A 143 8.85 -0.47 10.70
C THR A 143 9.41 -1.61 11.57
N ARG A 144 10.69 -1.97 11.42
CA ARG A 144 11.32 -3.10 12.14
C ARG A 144 11.29 -2.88 13.65
N GLY A 145 10.78 -3.85 14.37
CA GLY A 145 10.69 -3.80 15.84
C GLY A 145 9.81 -2.68 16.41
N LYS A 146 9.04 -1.98 15.58
CA LYS A 146 8.19 -0.87 16.02
C LYS A 146 6.73 -1.30 16.19
N THR A 147 6.09 -0.78 17.23
CA THR A 147 4.64 -0.89 17.39
C THR A 147 3.92 0.00 16.38
N VAL A 148 2.65 -0.30 16.09
CA VAL A 148 1.80 0.53 15.22
C VAL A 148 1.79 1.99 15.69
N ALA A 149 1.72 2.23 17.00
CA ALA A 149 1.73 3.59 17.56
C ALA A 149 3.02 4.34 17.19
N LYS A 150 4.19 3.72 17.36
CA LYS A 150 5.48 4.33 16.99
C LYS A 150 5.60 4.60 15.50
N VAL A 151 5.09 3.68 14.66
CA VAL A 151 5.07 3.89 13.20
C VAL A 151 4.17 5.07 12.83
N CYS A 152 2.97 5.15 13.40
CA CYS A 152 2.06 6.29 13.17
C CYS A 152 2.69 7.62 13.60
N SER A 153 3.30 7.69 14.78
CA SER A 153 3.97 8.92 15.23
C SER A 153 5.07 9.35 14.26
N ALA A 154 5.91 8.40 13.78
CA ALA A 154 6.96 8.71 12.82
C ALA A 154 6.40 9.18 11.46
N VAL A 155 5.29 8.58 10.99
CA VAL A 155 4.60 9.06 9.77
C VAL A 155 4.08 10.47 9.96
N MET A 156 3.39 10.75 11.08
CA MET A 156 2.81 12.07 11.35
C MET A 156 3.89 13.16 11.49
N GLU A 157 5.02 12.85 12.09
CA GLU A 157 6.18 13.74 12.18
C GLU A 157 6.72 14.06 10.78
N ALA A 158 7.02 13.04 9.99
CA ALA A 158 7.61 13.22 8.66
C ALA A 158 6.71 14.00 7.68
N ILE A 159 5.37 13.79 7.71
CA ILE A 159 4.46 14.55 6.84
C ILE A 159 4.28 16.01 7.28
N ARG A 160 4.47 16.32 8.58
CA ARG A 160 4.45 17.71 9.08
C ARG A 160 5.73 18.44 8.67
N GLU A 161 6.90 17.82 8.84
CA GLU A 161 8.18 18.38 8.42
C GLU A 161 8.21 18.67 6.92
N GLY A 162 7.62 17.78 6.10
CA GLY A 162 7.50 18.02 4.65
C GLY A 162 6.62 19.22 4.30
N ALA A 163 5.57 19.48 5.09
CA ALA A 163 4.66 20.61 4.87
C ALA A 163 5.26 21.99 5.27
N ASP A 164 6.27 22.01 6.16
CA ASP A 164 6.93 23.23 6.61
C ASP A 164 8.03 23.72 5.63
N HIS A 165 8.33 22.94 4.59
CA HIS A 165 9.38 23.22 3.61
C HIS A 165 8.86 23.59 2.20
N GLU A 166 7.54 23.62 1.99
CA GLU A 166 6.87 24.12 0.76
C GLU A 166 6.36 25.56 0.95
#